data_ad0238cf5b41eef6c891cd984ee9a2c8
#
_entry.id   ad0238cf5b41eef6c891cd984ee9a2c8
#
_cell.length_a   1.000
_cell.length_b   1.000
_cell.length_c   1.000
_cell.angle_alpha   90.00
_cell.angle_beta   90.00
_cell.angle_gamma   90.00
#
_symmetry.space_group_name_H-M   'P 1'
#
loop_
_entity.id
_entity.type
_entity.pdbx_description
1 polymer ?
#
loop_
_entity_poly.entity_id
_entity_poly.type
_entity_poly.pdbx_seq_one_letter_code
_entity_poly.pdbx_strand_id
1 'polypeptide(L)'
;SCVSQGIVSGVGGGRFSPNGNVTGSQLAKMLLVCLGFDSDIEGYTGNAWDMNVNVRATQKGLYKGLEGLDVSAALTRDTAAQMVWNAMNAYEVEYKTTIVTDENGKLETIVTVQDKVVGSNNDKITLLEDKYEAKTFTGTFDGNDKTISTLKDGQIQVEGMNNKTPSESVTAKFTYDFDLKYIGEEVSVLYKDSTNSGTRYQPDDNDTIYGVVVTGNTSVVNATVDDIDGDYNTAGKVSISDTSYKVAKEGKIVTNLVNVDTGAPWATQTAGVSDIEELSKANGDT
;
A
#
# COMPACT_ATOMS: atom_id res chain seq x y z
N SER A 1 -30.34 -0.52 -5.46
CA SER A 1 -29.94 0.47 -4.42
C SER A 1 -29.07 -0.21 -3.37
N CYS A 2 -28.33 0.54 -2.54
CA CYS A 2 -27.48 -0.03 -1.48
C CYS A 2 -28.29 -0.88 -0.47
N VAL A 3 -29.57 -0.58 -0.26
CA VAL A 3 -30.46 -1.38 0.60
C VAL A 3 -30.74 -2.75 -0.02
N SER A 4 -31.02 -2.81 -1.33
CA SER A 4 -31.30 -4.10 -2.01
C SER A 4 -30.07 -5.00 -2.12
N GLN A 5 -28.88 -4.44 -1.96
CA GLN A 5 -27.60 -5.16 -1.92
C GLN A 5 -27.15 -5.51 -0.49
N GLY A 6 -27.97 -5.17 0.52
CA GLY A 6 -27.64 -5.44 1.93
C GLY A 6 -26.54 -4.55 2.53
N ILE A 7 -25.97 -3.60 1.74
CA ILE A 7 -24.88 -2.72 2.17
C ILE A 7 -25.34 -1.78 3.29
N VAL A 8 -26.55 -1.23 3.16
CA VAL A 8 -27.14 -0.29 4.12
C VAL A 8 -28.40 -0.89 4.72
N SER A 9 -28.48 -0.89 6.04
CA SER A 9 -29.65 -1.29 6.80
C SER A 9 -30.29 -0.08 7.47
N GLY A 10 -31.59 -0.15 7.82
CA GLY A 10 -32.24 0.87 8.63
C GLY A 10 -31.75 0.87 10.09
N VAL A 11 -32.11 1.91 10.82
CA VAL A 11 -31.75 2.09 12.24
C VAL A 11 -32.75 1.37 13.21
N GLY A 12 -33.53 0.45 12.68
CA GLY A 12 -34.57 -0.28 13.41
C GLY A 12 -35.94 0.35 13.26
N GLY A 13 -37.02 -0.46 13.59
CA GLY A 13 -38.41 -0.02 13.51
C GLY A 13 -38.87 0.46 12.14
N GLY A 14 -38.28 -0.06 11.04
CA GLY A 14 -38.58 0.36 9.67
C GLY A 14 -38.12 1.79 9.31
N ARG A 15 -37.24 2.38 10.12
CA ARG A 15 -36.76 3.75 9.93
C ARG A 15 -35.34 3.77 9.35
N PHE A 16 -35.06 4.81 8.56
CA PHE A 16 -33.73 5.16 8.05
C PHE A 16 -33.37 6.57 8.51
N SER A 17 -32.11 6.81 8.87
CA SER A 17 -31.61 8.11 9.35
C SER A 17 -30.59 8.68 8.36
N PRO A 18 -31.01 9.41 7.33
CA PRO A 18 -30.11 9.90 6.28
C PRO A 18 -29.11 10.95 6.78
N ASN A 19 -29.44 11.64 7.86
CA ASN A 19 -28.58 12.67 8.47
C ASN A 19 -27.87 12.19 9.75
N GLY A 20 -27.95 10.89 10.07
CA GLY A 20 -27.25 10.30 11.21
C GLY A 20 -25.75 10.18 10.90
N ASN A 21 -24.93 10.42 11.94
CA ASN A 21 -23.51 10.13 11.85
C ASN A 21 -23.27 8.62 11.71
N VAL A 22 -22.25 8.25 10.95
CA VAL A 22 -21.84 6.84 10.77
C VAL A 22 -20.70 6.54 11.74
N THR A 23 -20.81 5.43 12.47
CA THR A 23 -19.75 4.93 13.35
C THR A 23 -18.78 4.01 12.62
N GLY A 24 -17.61 3.72 13.23
CA GLY A 24 -16.63 2.79 12.70
C GLY A 24 -17.21 1.40 12.41
N SER A 25 -17.96 0.84 13.37
CA SER A 25 -18.62 -0.47 13.20
C SER A 25 -19.67 -0.45 12.09
N GLN A 26 -20.42 0.63 11.93
CA GLN A 26 -21.42 0.74 10.86
C GLN A 26 -20.77 0.80 9.47
N LEU A 27 -19.71 1.61 9.31
CA LEU A 27 -18.97 1.64 8.05
C LEU A 27 -18.28 0.30 7.77
N ALA A 28 -17.67 -0.32 8.79
CA ALA A 28 -17.04 -1.62 8.65
C ALA A 28 -18.03 -2.68 8.15
N LYS A 29 -19.25 -2.71 8.68
CA LYS A 29 -20.31 -3.60 8.19
C LYS A 29 -20.60 -3.37 6.71
N MET A 30 -20.78 -2.12 6.30
CA MET A 30 -21.01 -1.79 4.89
C MET A 30 -19.88 -2.27 3.99
N LEU A 31 -18.63 -2.05 4.40
CA LEU A 31 -17.45 -2.45 3.65
C LEU A 31 -17.29 -3.97 3.58
N LEU A 32 -17.56 -4.70 4.67
CA LEU A 32 -17.54 -6.16 4.68
C LEU A 32 -18.56 -6.74 3.69
N VAL A 33 -19.76 -6.18 3.64
CA VAL A 33 -20.78 -6.59 2.66
C VAL A 33 -20.30 -6.30 1.23
N CYS A 34 -19.64 -5.17 0.99
CA CYS A 34 -19.01 -4.89 -0.32
C CYS A 34 -17.93 -5.90 -0.68
N LEU A 35 -17.20 -6.45 0.30
CA LEU A 35 -16.22 -7.51 0.11
C LEU A 35 -16.83 -8.90 -0.13
N GLY A 36 -18.17 -9.04 -0.05
CA GLY A 36 -18.87 -10.28 -0.30
C GLY A 36 -19.32 -11.04 0.96
N PHE A 37 -19.13 -10.48 2.16
CA PHE A 37 -19.63 -11.11 3.37
C PHE A 37 -21.15 -11.04 3.47
N ASP A 38 -21.78 -12.16 3.78
CA ASP A 38 -23.22 -12.28 4.00
C ASP A 38 -23.57 -11.93 5.44
N SER A 39 -24.43 -10.91 5.63
CA SER A 39 -24.78 -10.39 6.95
C SER A 39 -25.50 -11.41 7.85
N ASP A 40 -26.24 -12.35 7.28
CA ASP A 40 -26.99 -13.34 8.05
C ASP A 40 -26.09 -14.50 8.46
N ILE A 41 -25.21 -14.96 7.55
CA ILE A 41 -24.22 -16.03 7.83
C ILE A 41 -23.20 -15.56 8.89
N GLU A 42 -22.72 -14.32 8.77
CA GLU A 42 -21.68 -13.77 9.64
C GLU A 42 -22.23 -13.17 10.95
N GLY A 43 -23.55 -13.15 11.13
CA GLY A 43 -24.19 -12.61 12.33
C GLY A 43 -24.02 -11.09 12.47
N TYR A 44 -24.09 -10.34 11.36
CA TYR A 44 -24.06 -8.88 11.36
C TYR A 44 -25.41 -8.24 11.67
N THR A 45 -26.28 -9.00 12.31
CA THR A 45 -27.61 -8.62 12.75
C THR A 45 -27.79 -9.03 14.23
N GLY A 46 -28.81 -8.46 14.93
CA GLY A 46 -29.06 -8.79 16.33
C GLY A 46 -28.10 -8.07 17.31
N ASN A 47 -28.05 -8.56 18.56
CA ASN A 47 -27.43 -7.82 19.68
C ASN A 47 -25.90 -7.81 19.68
N ALA A 48 -25.26 -8.76 18.99
CA ALA A 48 -23.77 -8.89 18.92
C ALA A 48 -23.21 -8.50 17.57
N TRP A 49 -23.99 -7.83 16.74
CA TRP A 49 -23.60 -7.53 15.36
C TRP A 49 -22.29 -6.73 15.25
N ASP A 50 -22.11 -5.76 16.12
CA ASP A 50 -20.94 -4.87 16.14
C ASP A 50 -19.65 -5.62 16.52
N MET A 51 -19.74 -6.53 17.49
CA MET A 51 -18.60 -7.39 17.85
C MET A 51 -18.18 -8.28 16.68
N ASN A 52 -19.13 -8.96 16.03
CA ASN A 52 -18.85 -9.83 14.89
C ASN A 52 -18.25 -9.06 13.71
N VAL A 53 -18.80 -7.87 13.42
CA VAL A 53 -18.29 -6.95 12.39
C VAL A 53 -16.85 -6.52 12.72
N ASN A 54 -16.59 -6.07 13.95
CA ASN A 54 -15.28 -5.52 14.30
C ASN A 54 -14.18 -6.60 14.31
N VAL A 55 -14.49 -7.83 14.72
CA VAL A 55 -13.57 -8.97 14.62
C VAL A 55 -13.21 -9.22 13.15
N ARG A 56 -14.21 -9.30 12.27
CA ARG A 56 -13.98 -9.56 10.85
C ARG A 56 -13.28 -8.38 10.16
N ALA A 57 -13.64 -7.15 10.49
CA ALA A 57 -13.01 -5.95 9.97
C ALA A 57 -11.51 -5.88 10.32
N THR A 58 -11.15 -6.25 11.55
CA THR A 58 -9.75 -6.35 11.99
C THR A 58 -9.01 -7.42 11.19
N GLN A 59 -9.59 -8.62 11.00
CA GLN A 59 -9.01 -9.71 10.21
C GLN A 59 -8.78 -9.31 8.75
N LYS A 60 -9.68 -8.52 8.16
CA LYS A 60 -9.56 -8.01 6.78
C LYS A 60 -8.72 -6.73 6.68
N GLY A 61 -8.18 -6.24 7.79
CA GLY A 61 -7.30 -5.07 7.81
C GLY A 61 -8.01 -3.74 7.56
N LEU A 62 -9.34 -3.65 7.76
CA LEU A 62 -10.08 -2.41 7.51
C LEU A 62 -9.67 -1.25 8.41
N TYR A 63 -9.06 -1.54 9.56
CA TYR A 63 -8.58 -0.56 10.54
C TYR A 63 -7.07 -0.30 10.47
N LYS A 64 -6.40 -0.80 9.45
CA LYS A 64 -4.96 -0.56 9.27
C LYS A 64 -4.65 0.94 9.13
N GLY A 65 -3.66 1.43 9.91
CA GLY A 65 -3.28 2.84 9.96
C GLY A 65 -4.26 3.73 10.75
N LEU A 66 -5.15 3.13 11.56
CA LEU A 66 -6.14 3.82 12.39
C LEU A 66 -6.01 3.38 13.86
N GLU A 67 -4.78 3.40 14.37
CA GLU A 67 -4.48 3.01 15.75
C GLU A 67 -5.22 3.91 16.73
N GLY A 68 -5.93 3.30 17.69
CA GLY A 68 -6.72 4.02 18.69
C GLY A 68 -8.10 4.48 18.22
N LEU A 69 -8.57 4.02 17.05
CA LEU A 69 -9.92 4.31 16.57
C LEU A 69 -10.98 3.78 17.54
N ASP A 70 -11.83 4.68 18.06
CA ASP A 70 -13.09 4.29 18.73
C ASP A 70 -14.15 3.94 17.66
N VAL A 71 -14.34 2.65 17.43
CA VAL A 71 -15.29 2.14 16.42
C VAL A 71 -16.75 2.43 16.75
N SER A 72 -17.08 2.84 18.00
CA SER A 72 -18.41 3.21 18.43
C SER A 72 -18.71 4.71 18.23
N ALA A 73 -17.69 5.52 18.08
CA ALA A 73 -17.81 6.96 17.84
C ALA A 73 -18.13 7.29 16.38
N ALA A 74 -18.64 8.50 16.15
CA ALA A 74 -18.85 9.04 14.83
C ALA A 74 -17.50 9.23 14.09
N LEU A 75 -17.43 8.75 12.85
CA LEU A 75 -16.24 8.86 12.02
C LEU A 75 -16.00 10.27 11.49
N THR A 76 -14.74 10.65 11.36
CA THR A 76 -14.33 11.76 10.50
C THR A 76 -14.35 11.31 9.04
N ARG A 77 -14.34 12.27 8.10
CA ARG A 77 -14.26 11.96 6.67
C ARG A 77 -12.92 11.30 6.32
N ASP A 78 -11.85 11.73 6.95
CA ASP A 78 -10.50 11.19 6.76
C ASP A 78 -10.42 9.73 7.20
N THR A 79 -10.86 9.44 8.42
CA THR A 79 -10.94 8.06 8.94
C THR A 79 -11.80 7.15 8.05
N ALA A 80 -12.95 7.66 7.57
CA ALA A 80 -13.82 6.92 6.67
C ALA A 80 -13.11 6.64 5.32
N ALA A 81 -12.38 7.62 4.78
CA ALA A 81 -11.62 7.45 3.53
C ALA A 81 -10.52 6.38 3.68
N GLN A 82 -9.80 6.39 4.81
CA GLN A 82 -8.80 5.35 5.10
C GLN A 82 -9.43 3.96 5.18
N MET A 83 -10.56 3.81 5.86
CA MET A 83 -11.27 2.52 5.92
C MET A 83 -11.74 2.05 4.53
N VAL A 84 -12.25 2.95 3.70
CA VAL A 84 -12.64 2.63 2.31
C VAL A 84 -11.43 2.19 1.50
N TRP A 85 -10.31 2.91 1.59
CA TRP A 85 -9.06 2.54 0.92
C TRP A 85 -8.56 1.17 1.34
N ASN A 86 -8.59 0.86 2.64
CA ASN A 86 -8.22 -0.44 3.15
C ASN A 86 -9.13 -1.55 2.59
N ALA A 87 -10.45 -1.31 2.54
CA ALA A 87 -11.40 -2.26 1.98
C ALA A 87 -11.19 -2.48 0.48
N MET A 88 -10.90 -1.44 -0.29
CA MET A 88 -10.61 -1.56 -1.73
C MET A 88 -9.39 -2.48 -1.99
N ASN A 89 -8.39 -2.44 -1.10
CA ASN A 89 -7.20 -3.27 -1.20
C ASN A 89 -7.33 -4.64 -0.50
N ALA A 90 -8.44 -4.93 0.15
CA ALA A 90 -8.72 -6.22 0.76
C ALA A 90 -9.25 -7.23 -0.28
N TYR A 91 -8.93 -8.51 -0.10
CA TYR A 91 -9.46 -9.56 -0.94
C TYR A 91 -10.96 -9.74 -0.71
N GLU A 92 -11.72 -9.81 -1.81
CA GLU A 92 -13.13 -10.23 -1.79
C GLU A 92 -13.25 -11.66 -1.26
N VAL A 93 -14.43 -12.01 -0.81
CA VAL A 93 -14.72 -13.35 -0.32
C VAL A 93 -15.86 -13.99 -1.10
N GLU A 94 -15.88 -15.33 -1.08
CA GLU A 94 -16.96 -16.16 -1.57
C GLU A 94 -17.29 -17.25 -0.56
N TYR A 95 -18.53 -17.77 -0.61
CA TYR A 95 -18.95 -18.86 0.23
C TYR A 95 -18.94 -20.17 -0.55
N LYS A 96 -18.28 -21.17 0.01
CA LYS A 96 -18.24 -22.53 -0.54
C LYS A 96 -19.10 -23.44 0.31
N THR A 97 -20.05 -24.09 -0.35
CA THR A 97 -20.91 -25.09 0.27
C THR A 97 -20.36 -26.48 0.00
N THR A 98 -20.11 -27.25 1.05
CA THR A 98 -19.65 -28.64 0.96
C THR A 98 -20.64 -29.52 1.72
N ILE A 99 -21.03 -30.65 1.12
CA ILE A 99 -21.83 -31.68 1.77
C ILE A 99 -20.87 -32.72 2.33
N VAL A 100 -20.93 -32.95 3.61
CA VAL A 100 -20.15 -33.98 4.33
C VAL A 100 -21.10 -35.00 4.94
N THR A 101 -20.63 -36.21 5.16
CA THR A 101 -21.36 -37.24 5.87
C THR A 101 -20.78 -37.34 7.26
N ASP A 102 -21.61 -37.20 8.30
CA ASP A 102 -21.19 -37.37 9.68
C ASP A 102 -20.90 -38.85 10.01
N GLU A 103 -20.40 -39.12 11.23
CA GLU A 103 -20.08 -40.45 11.71
C GLU A 103 -21.28 -41.41 11.74
N ASN A 104 -22.51 -40.88 11.70
CA ASN A 104 -23.76 -41.63 11.70
C ASN A 104 -24.37 -41.81 10.28
N GLY A 105 -23.67 -41.39 9.25
CA GLY A 105 -24.12 -41.44 7.87
C GLY A 105 -25.12 -40.36 7.45
N LYS A 106 -25.31 -39.31 8.32
CA LYS A 106 -26.19 -38.19 8.02
C LYS A 106 -25.45 -37.16 7.19
N LEU A 107 -26.10 -36.65 6.14
CA LEU A 107 -25.56 -35.57 5.33
C LEU A 107 -25.69 -34.24 6.07
N GLU A 108 -24.56 -33.53 6.17
CA GLU A 108 -24.49 -32.18 6.69
C GLU A 108 -23.96 -31.22 5.64
N THR A 109 -24.54 -30.03 5.61
CA THR A 109 -24.09 -28.95 4.73
C THR A 109 -23.19 -28.00 5.51
N ILE A 110 -21.93 -27.91 5.11
CA ILE A 110 -20.97 -26.98 5.70
C ILE A 110 -20.79 -25.82 4.72
N VAL A 111 -20.99 -24.59 5.23
CA VAL A 111 -20.73 -23.36 4.50
C VAL A 111 -19.46 -22.75 5.07
N THR A 112 -18.45 -22.56 4.21
CA THR A 112 -17.18 -21.94 4.58
C THR A 112 -16.93 -20.68 3.75
N VAL A 113 -16.44 -19.64 4.40
CA VAL A 113 -15.98 -18.42 3.73
C VAL A 113 -14.51 -18.55 3.35
N GLN A 114 -14.17 -18.17 2.15
CA GLN A 114 -12.80 -18.15 1.65
C GLN A 114 -12.54 -16.90 0.80
N ASP A 115 -11.26 -16.54 0.59
CA ASP A 115 -10.94 -15.48 -0.35
C ASP A 115 -11.36 -15.90 -1.76
N LYS A 116 -12.04 -14.98 -2.48
CA LYS A 116 -12.47 -15.18 -3.86
C LYS A 116 -11.25 -15.32 -4.76
N VAL A 117 -11.27 -16.33 -5.62
CA VAL A 117 -10.19 -16.58 -6.57
C VAL A 117 -10.70 -16.51 -8.01
N VAL A 118 -9.83 -16.06 -8.91
CA VAL A 118 -10.15 -15.88 -10.33
C VAL A 118 -9.05 -16.48 -11.22
N GLY A 119 -9.43 -16.78 -12.45
CA GLY A 119 -8.52 -17.32 -13.46
C GLY A 119 -8.07 -18.77 -13.18
N SER A 120 -7.25 -19.30 -14.10
CA SER A 120 -6.70 -20.66 -14.02
C SER A 120 -5.66 -20.84 -12.92
N ASN A 121 -5.07 -19.74 -12.44
CA ASN A 121 -4.02 -19.75 -11.43
C ASN A 121 -4.57 -19.63 -10.00
N ASN A 122 -5.90 -19.54 -9.84
CA ASN A 122 -6.57 -19.29 -8.55
C ASN A 122 -6.01 -18.03 -7.84
N ASP A 123 -5.79 -16.95 -8.58
CA ASP A 123 -5.32 -15.70 -8.03
C ASP A 123 -6.41 -15.05 -7.17
N LYS A 124 -6.07 -14.64 -5.95
CA LYS A 124 -7.00 -13.88 -5.12
C LYS A 124 -7.22 -12.51 -5.76
N ILE A 125 -8.44 -12.00 -5.66
CA ILE A 125 -8.83 -10.72 -6.25
C ILE A 125 -9.24 -9.73 -5.17
N THR A 126 -8.73 -8.50 -5.26
CA THR A 126 -9.16 -7.41 -4.38
C THR A 126 -10.43 -6.74 -4.91
N LEU A 127 -11.15 -6.05 -4.04
CA LEU A 127 -12.32 -5.24 -4.44
C LEU A 127 -11.93 -4.19 -5.50
N LEU A 128 -10.75 -3.57 -5.35
CA LEU A 128 -10.21 -2.61 -6.29
C LEU A 128 -10.01 -3.22 -7.68
N GLU A 129 -9.41 -4.41 -7.73
CA GLU A 129 -9.16 -5.12 -8.98
C GLU A 129 -10.47 -5.59 -9.65
N ASP A 130 -11.41 -6.17 -8.88
CA ASP A 130 -12.66 -6.69 -9.42
C ASP A 130 -13.58 -5.58 -9.96
N LYS A 131 -13.65 -4.44 -9.28
CA LYS A 131 -14.60 -3.36 -9.64
C LYS A 131 -14.01 -2.28 -10.52
N TYR A 132 -12.71 -2.05 -10.45
CA TYR A 132 -12.06 -0.92 -11.14
C TYR A 132 -10.93 -1.38 -12.06
N GLU A 133 -10.64 -2.69 -12.12
CA GLU A 133 -9.53 -3.25 -12.89
C GLU A 133 -8.17 -2.62 -12.49
N ALA A 134 -8.07 -2.15 -11.25
CA ALA A 134 -6.89 -1.46 -10.76
C ALA A 134 -6.20 -2.24 -9.64
N LYS A 135 -4.88 -2.12 -9.60
CA LYS A 135 -4.00 -2.75 -8.61
C LYS A 135 -3.15 -1.70 -7.92
N THR A 136 -2.67 -2.02 -6.75
CA THR A 136 -1.63 -1.25 -6.06
C THR A 136 -0.33 -2.03 -6.02
N PHE A 137 0.77 -1.31 -6.21
CA PHE A 137 2.12 -1.83 -6.00
C PHE A 137 2.85 -0.89 -5.05
N THR A 138 3.38 -1.42 -3.96
CA THR A 138 4.07 -0.62 -2.94
C THR A 138 5.55 -0.98 -2.93
N GLY A 139 6.39 0.02 -2.93
CA GLY A 139 7.84 -0.16 -2.94
C GLY A 139 8.59 1.14 -2.68
N THR A 140 9.90 1.06 -2.68
CA THR A 140 10.79 2.21 -2.52
C THR A 140 11.03 2.87 -3.87
N PHE A 141 10.87 4.18 -3.96
CA PHE A 141 11.22 4.93 -5.15
C PHE A 141 12.75 5.05 -5.26
N ASP A 142 13.32 4.43 -6.27
CA ASP A 142 14.78 4.37 -6.49
C ASP A 142 15.32 5.56 -7.28
N GLY A 143 14.50 6.18 -8.12
CA GLY A 143 14.90 7.28 -8.98
C GLY A 143 14.27 7.22 -10.37
N ASN A 144 14.74 8.09 -11.26
CA ASN A 144 14.27 8.20 -12.63
C ASN A 144 15.43 8.06 -13.65
N ASP A 145 15.15 8.30 -14.93
CA ASP A 145 16.10 8.26 -16.04
C ASP A 145 17.31 9.21 -15.90
N LYS A 146 17.22 10.23 -15.05
CA LYS A 146 18.35 11.15 -14.78
C LYS A 146 19.31 10.58 -13.73
N THR A 147 18.82 9.69 -12.87
CA THR A 147 19.59 9.10 -11.77
C THR A 147 19.99 7.65 -12.01
N ILE A 148 19.30 6.95 -12.92
CA ILE A 148 19.52 5.53 -13.24
C ILE A 148 19.71 5.38 -14.76
N SER A 149 20.95 5.20 -15.19
CA SER A 149 21.33 5.16 -16.61
C SER A 149 20.73 4.01 -17.43
N THR A 150 20.16 3.01 -16.77
CA THR A 150 19.50 1.86 -17.43
C THR A 150 18.03 2.09 -17.75
N LEU A 151 17.46 3.20 -17.29
CA LEU A 151 16.09 3.58 -17.58
C LEU A 151 15.98 4.27 -18.94
N LYS A 152 14.81 4.12 -19.57
CA LYS A 152 14.46 4.89 -20.76
C LYS A 152 14.01 6.30 -20.35
N ASP A 153 13.99 7.21 -21.32
CA ASP A 153 13.53 8.59 -21.11
C ASP A 153 12.15 8.64 -20.48
N GLY A 154 12.03 9.41 -19.40
CA GLY A 154 10.80 9.56 -18.60
C GLY A 154 10.40 8.38 -17.70
N GLN A 155 11.20 7.30 -17.65
CA GLN A 155 10.93 6.19 -16.74
C GLN A 155 11.38 6.51 -15.32
N ILE A 156 10.62 5.94 -14.37
CA ILE A 156 10.99 5.82 -12.97
C ILE A 156 11.17 4.35 -12.58
N GLN A 157 11.86 4.12 -11.49
CA GLN A 157 12.09 2.80 -10.91
C GLN A 157 11.58 2.75 -9.48
N VAL A 158 10.81 1.69 -9.18
CA VAL A 158 10.31 1.39 -7.83
C VAL A 158 10.67 -0.05 -7.50
N GLU A 159 11.38 -0.27 -6.39
CA GLU A 159 11.71 -1.60 -5.89
C GLU A 159 10.71 -1.99 -4.78
N GLY A 160 10.04 -3.11 -4.95
CA GLY A 160 9.02 -3.58 -4.03
C GLY A 160 8.93 -5.10 -3.97
N MET A 161 7.90 -5.59 -3.30
CA MET A 161 7.63 -7.02 -3.23
C MET A 161 6.60 -7.43 -4.28
N ASN A 162 6.82 -8.57 -4.89
CA ASN A 162 5.89 -9.16 -5.83
C ASN A 162 4.51 -9.37 -5.16
N ASN A 163 3.46 -8.82 -5.74
CA ASN A 163 2.10 -8.91 -5.19
C ASN A 163 1.58 -10.35 -5.08
N LYS A 164 2.09 -11.28 -5.87
CA LYS A 164 1.73 -12.71 -5.79
C LYS A 164 2.63 -13.48 -4.85
N THR A 165 3.92 -13.15 -4.83
CA THR A 165 4.95 -13.84 -4.05
C THR A 165 5.64 -12.82 -3.14
N PRO A 166 5.05 -12.46 -1.98
CA PRO A 166 5.56 -11.37 -1.13
C PRO A 166 6.97 -11.59 -0.57
N SER A 167 7.58 -12.73 -0.79
CA SER A 167 8.98 -13.03 -0.42
C SER A 167 9.98 -12.71 -1.54
N GLU A 168 9.49 -12.33 -2.72
CA GLU A 168 10.30 -12.03 -3.90
C GLU A 168 10.33 -10.53 -4.14
N SER A 169 11.53 -9.93 -4.08
CA SER A 169 11.75 -8.53 -4.46
C SER A 169 11.69 -8.40 -5.96
N VAL A 170 11.02 -7.38 -6.44
CA VAL A 170 10.89 -7.05 -7.87
C VAL A 170 11.13 -5.57 -8.11
N THR A 171 11.66 -5.26 -9.28
CA THR A 171 11.93 -3.90 -9.73
C THR A 171 10.93 -3.51 -10.82
N ALA A 172 10.02 -2.61 -10.49
CA ALA A 172 9.08 -2.04 -11.45
C ALA A 172 9.71 -0.84 -12.17
N LYS A 173 9.53 -0.77 -13.50
CA LYS A 173 10.03 0.31 -14.37
C LYS A 173 8.91 0.75 -15.30
N PHE A 174 8.52 2.01 -15.22
CA PHE A 174 7.41 2.54 -16.00
C PHE A 174 7.55 4.06 -16.18
N THR A 175 6.94 4.57 -17.23
CA THR A 175 6.96 6.01 -17.54
C THR A 175 6.00 6.77 -16.62
N TYR A 176 6.54 7.70 -15.82
CA TYR A 176 5.77 8.58 -14.95
C TYR A 176 6.61 9.78 -14.52
N ASP A 177 6.00 10.96 -14.42
CA ASP A 177 6.66 12.16 -13.89
C ASP A 177 6.55 12.20 -12.37
N PHE A 178 7.67 11.97 -11.67
CA PHE A 178 7.72 11.94 -10.22
C PHE A 178 8.98 12.64 -9.71
N ASP A 179 8.81 13.47 -8.68
CA ASP A 179 9.86 14.35 -8.16
C ASP A 179 10.96 13.55 -7.45
N LEU A 180 12.21 13.79 -7.85
CA LEU A 180 13.40 13.15 -7.28
C LEU A 180 13.61 13.40 -5.78
N LYS A 181 13.01 14.45 -5.21
CA LYS A 181 13.07 14.70 -3.76
C LYS A 181 12.52 13.54 -2.92
N TYR A 182 11.72 12.65 -3.52
CA TYR A 182 11.13 11.48 -2.85
C TYR A 182 11.96 10.21 -2.99
N ILE A 183 13.20 10.28 -3.54
CA ILE A 183 14.09 9.12 -3.61
C ILE A 183 14.29 8.52 -2.22
N GLY A 184 14.16 7.18 -2.14
CA GLY A 184 14.27 6.43 -0.91
C GLY A 184 12.96 6.35 -0.11
N GLU A 185 11.93 7.10 -0.48
CA GLU A 185 10.64 7.02 0.19
C GLU A 185 9.80 5.85 -0.34
N GLU A 186 8.98 5.29 0.56
CA GLU A 186 7.99 4.31 0.14
C GLU A 186 6.85 4.99 -0.61
N VAL A 187 6.55 4.46 -1.78
CA VAL A 187 5.47 4.92 -2.65
C VAL A 187 4.47 3.81 -2.93
N SER A 188 3.23 4.20 -3.13
CA SER A 188 2.17 3.33 -3.63
C SER A 188 1.82 3.76 -5.05
N VAL A 189 1.92 2.81 -5.98
CA VAL A 189 1.59 2.97 -7.40
C VAL A 189 0.21 2.38 -7.63
N LEU A 190 -0.73 3.18 -8.09
CA LEU A 190 -2.05 2.72 -8.54
C LEU A 190 -2.00 2.57 -10.06
N TYR A 191 -2.27 1.36 -10.55
CA TYR A 191 -2.17 1.05 -11.97
C TYR A 191 -3.24 0.06 -12.44
N LYS A 192 -3.54 0.08 -13.73
CA LYS A 192 -4.32 -0.94 -14.42
C LYS A 192 -3.36 -1.81 -15.23
N ASP A 193 -3.32 -3.10 -14.89
CA ASP A 193 -2.48 -4.09 -15.54
C ASP A 193 -2.98 -4.38 -16.97
N SER A 194 -2.08 -4.27 -17.92
CA SER A 194 -2.32 -4.72 -19.29
C SER A 194 -2.21 -6.24 -19.36
N THR A 195 -3.23 -6.90 -19.84
CA THR A 195 -3.25 -8.37 -20.02
C THR A 195 -2.17 -8.90 -20.96
N ASN A 196 -1.49 -8.01 -21.70
CA ASN A 196 -0.40 -8.35 -22.63
C ASN A 196 0.98 -8.17 -22.01
N SER A 197 1.09 -7.69 -20.77
CA SER A 197 2.34 -7.50 -20.08
C SER A 197 2.85 -8.82 -19.48
N GLY A 198 4.17 -9.02 -19.56
CA GLY A 198 4.82 -10.18 -18.93
C GLY A 198 4.96 -10.05 -17.41
N THR A 199 4.65 -8.88 -16.84
CA THR A 199 4.89 -8.51 -15.44
C THR A 199 3.61 -8.22 -14.69
N ARG A 200 2.70 -9.18 -14.67
CA ARG A 200 1.33 -9.06 -14.15
C ARG A 200 1.20 -8.53 -12.70
N TYR A 201 2.24 -8.64 -11.90
CA TYR A 201 2.20 -8.34 -10.46
C TYR A 201 2.99 -7.11 -10.07
N GLN A 202 3.48 -6.37 -11.05
CA GLN A 202 4.18 -5.10 -10.89
C GLN A 202 3.88 -4.20 -12.09
N PRO A 203 3.88 -2.86 -11.92
CA PRO A 203 3.65 -1.96 -13.04
C PRO A 203 4.79 -1.95 -14.03
N ASP A 204 4.46 -1.79 -15.33
CA ASP A 204 5.41 -1.60 -16.42
C ASP A 204 4.90 -0.57 -17.46
N ASP A 205 5.69 -0.32 -18.54
CA ASP A 205 5.37 0.67 -19.59
C ASP A 205 4.10 0.36 -20.40
N ASN A 206 3.58 -0.87 -20.35
CA ASN A 206 2.36 -1.23 -21.06
C ASN A 206 1.11 -0.95 -20.24
N ASP A 207 1.29 -0.66 -18.96
CA ASP A 207 0.20 -0.45 -18.02
C ASP A 207 -0.29 0.99 -18.02
N THR A 208 -1.51 1.19 -17.57
CA THR A 208 -2.03 2.53 -17.31
C THR A 208 -1.73 2.90 -15.87
N ILE A 209 -0.82 3.85 -15.67
CA ILE A 209 -0.51 4.37 -14.34
C ILE A 209 -1.52 5.47 -13.99
N TYR A 210 -2.32 5.24 -12.97
CA TYR A 210 -3.29 6.22 -12.46
C TYR A 210 -2.67 7.22 -11.51
N GLY A 211 -1.63 6.82 -10.77
CA GLY A 211 -0.92 7.71 -9.86
C GLY A 211 0.17 7.01 -9.06
N VAL A 212 1.11 7.82 -8.59
CA VAL A 212 2.16 7.44 -7.64
C VAL A 212 2.07 8.39 -6.47
N VAL A 213 1.95 7.86 -5.26
CA VAL A 213 1.83 8.67 -4.03
C VAL A 213 2.79 8.17 -2.96
N VAL A 214 3.37 9.11 -2.21
CA VAL A 214 4.20 8.79 -1.05
C VAL A 214 3.29 8.28 0.06
N THR A 215 3.64 7.15 0.66
CA THR A 215 2.81 6.52 1.72
C THR A 215 2.98 7.18 3.10
N GLY A 216 4.07 7.91 3.30
CA GLY A 216 4.43 8.49 4.60
C GLY A 216 4.98 7.47 5.61
N ASN A 217 5.22 6.22 5.20
CA ASN A 217 5.75 5.18 6.08
C ASN A 217 7.28 5.25 6.24
N THR A 218 7.96 6.01 5.39
CA THR A 218 9.41 6.18 5.44
C THR A 218 9.77 7.30 6.41
N SER A 219 10.73 7.05 7.29
CA SER A 219 11.30 8.13 8.11
C SER A 219 12.28 8.94 7.27
N VAL A 220 12.00 10.24 7.12
CA VAL A 220 12.88 11.19 6.43
C VAL A 220 13.56 12.06 7.47
N VAL A 221 14.90 12.14 7.41
CA VAL A 221 15.70 13.04 8.23
C VAL A 221 16.24 14.14 7.34
N ASN A 222 15.83 15.38 7.60
CA ASN A 222 16.39 16.55 6.92
C ASN A 222 17.57 17.08 7.72
N ALA A 223 18.70 17.24 7.07
CA ALA A 223 19.93 17.74 7.68
C ALA A 223 20.72 18.59 6.69
N THR A 224 21.50 19.52 7.20
CA THR A 224 22.53 20.21 6.42
C THR A 224 23.84 19.40 6.46
N VAL A 225 24.79 19.71 5.60
CA VAL A 225 26.10 19.03 5.61
C VAL A 225 26.80 19.22 6.96
N ASP A 226 26.64 20.38 7.60
CA ASP A 226 27.21 20.68 8.90
C ASP A 226 26.62 19.84 10.04
N ASP A 227 25.42 19.30 9.87
CA ASP A 227 24.78 18.41 10.84
C ASP A 227 25.27 16.96 10.74
N ILE A 228 26.03 16.63 9.68
CA ILE A 228 26.52 15.27 9.40
C ILE A 228 27.93 15.15 9.98
N ASP A 229 28.07 14.41 11.08
CA ASP A 229 29.34 14.22 11.75
C ASP A 229 30.19 13.11 11.10
N GLY A 230 31.50 13.38 11.02
CA GLY A 230 32.51 12.77 10.17
C GLY A 230 32.85 11.29 10.38
N ASP A 231 32.03 10.49 11.00
CA ASP A 231 32.34 9.07 11.26
C ASP A 231 31.65 8.10 10.29
N TYR A 232 31.36 8.57 9.05
CA TYR A 232 30.72 7.75 8.03
C TYR A 232 31.61 6.63 7.48
N ASN A 233 32.89 6.66 7.77
CA ASN A 233 33.84 5.64 7.30
C ASN A 233 33.88 4.37 8.15
N THR A 234 33.24 4.37 9.31
CA THR A 234 33.31 3.25 10.23
C THR A 234 31.99 2.49 10.26
N ALA A 235 31.96 1.35 9.55
CA ALA A 235 30.96 0.30 9.74
C ALA A 235 29.50 0.63 9.39
N GLY A 236 29.23 1.35 8.32
CA GLY A 236 27.86 1.53 7.81
C GLY A 236 26.94 2.31 8.75
N LYS A 237 27.48 3.31 9.42
CA LYS A 237 26.75 4.26 10.25
C LYS A 237 27.02 5.69 9.81
N VAL A 238 26.06 6.57 10.00
CA VAL A 238 26.18 8.02 9.85
C VAL A 238 25.59 8.69 11.08
N SER A 239 26.22 9.69 11.62
CA SER A 239 25.68 10.53 12.69
C SER A 239 25.13 11.81 12.10
N ILE A 240 23.88 12.13 12.43
CA ILE A 240 23.20 13.36 12.00
C ILE A 240 22.66 14.01 13.26
N SER A 241 23.10 15.23 13.56
CA SER A 241 22.71 15.98 14.76
C SER A 241 22.75 15.11 16.03
N ASP A 242 23.90 14.51 16.32
CA ASP A 242 24.15 13.62 17.48
C ASP A 242 23.37 12.28 17.47
N THR A 243 22.60 11.98 16.43
CA THR A 243 21.89 10.72 16.31
C THR A 243 22.58 9.81 15.29
N SER A 244 22.95 8.60 15.71
CA SER A 244 23.60 7.62 14.84
C SER A 244 22.58 6.78 14.07
N TYR A 245 22.68 6.78 12.75
CA TYR A 245 21.84 6.00 11.84
C TYR A 245 22.66 4.89 11.20
N LYS A 246 22.01 3.74 10.98
CA LYS A 246 22.61 2.64 10.24
C LYS A 246 22.33 2.82 8.76
N VAL A 247 23.40 2.87 7.96
CA VAL A 247 23.29 3.00 6.49
C VAL A 247 23.27 1.62 5.85
N ALA A 248 22.42 1.44 4.84
CA ALA A 248 22.40 0.23 4.02
C ALA A 248 23.70 0.11 3.21
N LYS A 249 24.17 -1.13 2.98
CA LYS A 249 25.40 -1.38 2.21
C LYS A 249 25.34 -0.85 0.77
N GLU A 250 24.13 -0.72 0.22
CA GLU A 250 23.87 -0.29 -1.14
C GLU A 250 23.08 1.03 -1.13
N GLY A 251 23.38 1.90 -0.16
CA GLY A 251 22.81 3.24 -0.10
C GLY A 251 23.14 4.02 -1.39
N LYS A 252 22.14 4.73 -1.93
CA LYS A 252 22.32 5.62 -3.08
C LYS A 252 22.42 7.05 -2.59
N ILE A 253 23.41 7.77 -3.09
CA ILE A 253 23.49 9.21 -2.96
C ILE A 253 22.99 9.82 -4.25
N VAL A 254 21.93 10.60 -4.16
CA VAL A 254 21.40 11.37 -5.28
C VAL A 254 21.63 12.83 -4.98
N THR A 255 22.29 13.52 -5.89
CA THR A 255 22.53 14.95 -5.74
C THR A 255 21.98 15.72 -6.95
N ASN A 256 21.36 16.86 -6.70
CA ASN A 256 20.97 17.82 -7.72
C ASN A 256 22.05 18.93 -7.88
N LEU A 257 23.19 18.77 -7.25
CA LEU A 257 24.30 19.72 -7.36
C LEU A 257 24.83 19.75 -8.79
N VAL A 258 25.22 20.95 -9.21
CA VAL A 258 25.84 21.19 -10.51
C VAL A 258 27.34 21.33 -10.29
N ASN A 259 28.13 20.60 -11.07
CA ASN A 259 29.57 20.79 -11.08
C ASN A 259 29.89 22.22 -11.52
N VAL A 260 30.55 22.99 -10.66
CA VAL A 260 30.80 24.43 -10.89
C VAL A 260 31.70 24.68 -12.10
N ASP A 261 32.61 23.73 -12.37
CA ASP A 261 33.59 23.87 -13.48
C ASP A 261 32.98 23.51 -14.83
N THR A 262 32.07 22.55 -14.88
CA THR A 262 31.51 22.04 -16.13
C THR A 262 30.06 22.45 -16.39
N GLY A 263 29.37 22.93 -15.38
CA GLY A 263 27.92 23.21 -15.45
C GLY A 263 27.05 21.95 -15.64
N ALA A 264 27.64 20.76 -15.60
CA ALA A 264 26.93 19.50 -15.73
C ALA A 264 26.38 19.05 -14.40
N PRO A 265 25.18 18.41 -14.37
CA PRO A 265 24.68 17.77 -13.15
C PRO A 265 25.66 16.70 -12.67
N TRP A 266 25.87 16.62 -11.36
CA TRP A 266 26.60 15.50 -10.78
C TRP A 266 25.83 14.21 -11.05
N ALA A 267 26.49 13.23 -11.63
CA ALA A 267 25.90 11.93 -11.85
C ALA A 267 25.53 11.30 -10.48
N THR A 268 24.41 10.61 -10.46
CA THR A 268 24.06 9.78 -9.32
C THR A 268 25.13 8.74 -9.11
N GLN A 269 25.76 8.75 -7.97
CA GLN A 269 26.74 7.72 -7.63
C GLN A 269 26.06 6.69 -6.74
N THR A 270 26.24 5.42 -7.08
CA THR A 270 26.04 4.33 -6.12
C THR A 270 27.26 4.34 -5.21
N ALA A 271 27.18 5.14 -4.19
CA ALA A 271 28.34 5.46 -3.39
C ALA A 271 28.14 4.97 -1.97
N GLY A 272 29.21 4.57 -1.35
CA GLY A 272 29.25 4.40 0.11
C GLY A 272 29.15 5.76 0.80
N VAL A 273 28.90 5.74 2.10
CA VAL A 273 28.74 6.95 2.95
C VAL A 273 29.98 7.87 2.89
N SER A 274 31.16 7.33 2.56
CA SER A 274 32.40 8.09 2.33
C SER A 274 32.30 9.18 1.26
N ASP A 275 31.36 9.03 0.32
CA ASP A 275 31.27 9.95 -0.81
C ASP A 275 30.50 11.21 -0.50
N ILE A 276 29.74 11.25 0.62
CA ILE A 276 29.10 12.48 1.10
C ILE A 276 30.14 13.54 1.45
N GLU A 277 31.23 13.17 2.12
CA GLU A 277 32.30 14.08 2.47
C GLU A 277 33.05 14.59 1.23
N GLU A 278 33.29 13.72 0.23
CA GLU A 278 33.92 14.12 -1.03
C GLU A 278 33.04 15.06 -1.84
N LEU A 279 31.71 14.80 -1.89
CA LEU A 279 30.75 15.69 -2.55
C LEU A 279 30.66 17.04 -1.87
N SER A 280 30.67 17.08 -0.53
CA SER A 280 30.71 18.31 0.25
C SER A 280 31.96 19.13 -0.02
N LYS A 281 33.14 18.52 0.00
CA LYS A 281 34.43 19.18 -0.29
C LYS A 281 34.53 19.65 -1.74
N ALA A 282 33.98 18.92 -2.69
CA ALA A 282 34.02 19.28 -4.11
C ALA A 282 33.14 20.49 -4.46
N ASN A 283 32.13 20.79 -3.66
CA ASN A 283 31.18 21.87 -3.93
C ASN A 283 31.39 23.12 -3.07
N GLY A 284 32.44 23.15 -2.21
CA GLY A 284 32.78 24.32 -1.38
C GLY A 284 31.59 24.74 -0.52
N ASP A 285 31.51 24.22 0.67
CA ASP A 285 30.68 24.66 1.82
C ASP A 285 29.46 25.52 1.50
N THR A 286 28.50 24.98 0.75
CA THR A 286 27.18 25.61 0.63
C THR A 286 26.08 24.60 0.84
#